data_f25aaa2dc2b6872e4b528441a28e523f
#
_entry.id   f25aaa2dc2b6872e4b528441a28e523f
#
_cell.length_a   1.000
_cell.length_b   1.000
_cell.length_c   1.000
_cell.angle_alpha   90.00
_cell.angle_beta   90.00
_cell.angle_gamma   90.00
#
_symmetry.space_group_name_H-M   'P 1'
#
loop_
_entity.id
_entity.type
_entity.pdbx_description
1 polymer ?
#
loop_
_entity_poly.entity_id
_entity_poly.type
_entity_poly.pdbx_seq_one_letter_code
_entity_poly.pdbx_strand_id
1 'polypeptide(L)'
;LDYTIDDMTEASVFEGKKAVYFTLGCKLNFAETSTIGRLLKEMGVRTVRAGERADICVVNTCSVTEVADHKCRQAIHKLVRQHPGAFVVVTGCYAQLKPEQVSAIDGVDLVLGAEQKGDILRYLEERLPLLPAERKLADAEHEAYTVPTKDIHTFVPSCSCGDRTRYFLKVQDGCDYYCTYCTIPYARGRSRNGSIASLVRQAEQAALEGGREIVLTGVNIGDFGKTTGESFLDLVKALDRVEGIARYRISSIEPNLLTEEVLAYCAESRAFMPHFHIPLQSGSDEVLKLMRRRYTTKFFAEKISRVKELIPDAFIGVDVIVGTRGETEECFEEAFEFIRSLDVSQLHVFSYSERPGTMALKIEHSVSPEEKHRRSQRLLELSDAKWEAFYRRYIGTEAEVLLEKSRTEGVMHGFTANYIRVELPVEENLDNQIVRVRLGDFNVDRSALRATLL
;
A
#
# COMPACT_ATOMS: atom_id res chain seq x y z
N LEU A 1 35.38 48.62 19.42
CA LEU A 1 34.73 48.35 18.12
C LEU A 1 33.75 47.22 18.32
N ASP A 2 32.49 47.58 18.59
CA ASP A 2 31.36 46.68 18.69
C ASP A 2 31.03 46.13 17.30
N TYR A 3 31.18 44.83 17.13
CA TYR A 3 30.52 44.12 16.05
C TYR A 3 29.18 43.60 16.57
N THR A 4 28.12 44.32 16.30
CA THR A 4 26.75 43.78 16.35
C THR A 4 26.63 42.80 15.21
N ILE A 5 26.60 41.50 15.55
CA ILE A 5 26.18 40.43 14.65
C ILE A 5 24.68 40.58 14.56
N ASP A 6 24.21 41.11 13.43
CA ASP A 6 22.82 41.08 13.03
C ASP A 6 22.52 39.60 12.66
N ASP A 7 22.03 38.86 13.61
CA ASP A 7 21.53 37.48 13.44
C ASP A 7 20.14 37.59 12.78
N MET A 8 20.12 37.97 11.51
CA MET A 8 18.93 37.79 10.68
C MET A 8 18.81 36.30 10.42
N THR A 9 18.09 35.60 11.28
CA THR A 9 17.56 34.27 10.98
C THR A 9 16.72 34.41 9.72
N GLU A 10 17.24 34.02 8.56
CA GLU A 10 16.45 33.92 7.32
C GLU A 10 15.23 33.05 7.63
N ALA A 11 14.04 33.64 7.46
CA ALA A 11 12.79 32.90 7.66
C ALA A 11 12.79 31.68 6.74
N SER A 12 12.50 30.50 7.28
CA SER A 12 12.43 29.27 6.48
C SER A 12 11.49 29.46 5.29
N VAL A 13 11.91 29.03 4.10
CA VAL A 13 11.10 29.06 2.86
C VAL A 13 9.75 28.37 3.00
N PHE A 14 9.59 27.56 4.03
CA PHE A 14 8.39 26.79 4.35
C PHE A 14 7.42 27.54 5.29
N GLU A 15 7.86 28.55 5.98
CA GLU A 15 7.06 29.24 7.00
C GLU A 15 5.77 29.82 6.42
N GLY A 16 4.64 29.48 7.06
CA GLY A 16 3.30 29.93 6.63
C GLY A 16 2.76 29.28 5.36
N LYS A 17 3.51 28.41 4.70
CA LYS A 17 3.06 27.71 3.50
C LYS A 17 1.99 26.65 3.79
N LYS A 18 1.19 26.34 2.77
CA LYS A 18 0.11 25.37 2.81
C LYS A 18 0.36 24.28 1.78
N ALA A 19 0.20 23.03 2.17
CA ALA A 19 0.36 21.91 1.25
C ALA A 19 -0.90 21.07 1.11
N VAL A 20 -1.09 20.52 -0.08
CA VAL A 20 -2.07 19.47 -0.39
C VAL A 20 -1.34 18.24 -0.85
N TYR A 21 -1.83 17.08 -0.38
CA TYR A 21 -1.24 15.78 -0.68
C TYR A 21 -2.25 14.93 -1.45
N PHE A 22 -1.79 14.30 -2.52
CA PHE A 22 -2.59 13.37 -3.29
C PHE A 22 -1.83 12.08 -3.55
N THR A 23 -2.41 10.95 -3.13
CA THR A 23 -1.78 9.64 -3.24
C THR A 23 -2.61 8.72 -4.11
N LEU A 24 -1.98 8.15 -5.10
CA LEU A 24 -2.51 7.06 -5.92
C LEU A 24 -1.68 5.79 -5.68
N GLY A 25 -2.35 4.64 -5.66
CA GLY A 25 -1.69 3.34 -5.61
C GLY A 25 -1.88 2.60 -4.29
N CYS A 26 -0.79 2.10 -3.74
CA CYS A 26 -0.80 1.13 -2.64
C CYS A 26 -0.58 1.76 -1.25
N LYS A 27 -0.70 0.92 -0.22
CA LYS A 27 -0.42 1.29 1.19
C LYS A 27 0.99 1.86 1.37
N LEU A 28 1.95 1.39 0.57
CA LEU A 28 3.33 1.88 0.57
C LEU A 28 3.41 3.35 0.16
N ASN A 29 2.77 3.71 -0.98
CA ASN A 29 2.69 5.10 -1.43
C ASN A 29 2.01 5.98 -0.37
N PHE A 30 0.97 5.46 0.28
CA PHE A 30 0.27 6.19 1.34
C PHE A 30 1.19 6.46 2.54
N ALA A 31 1.93 5.46 3.02
CA ALA A 31 2.91 5.65 4.10
C ALA A 31 3.98 6.68 3.74
N GLU A 32 4.48 6.63 2.51
CA GLU A 32 5.48 7.58 2.00
C GLU A 32 4.93 9.02 1.96
N THR A 33 3.71 9.20 1.45
CA THR A 33 3.08 10.54 1.39
C THR A 33 2.80 11.09 2.79
N SER A 34 2.33 10.26 3.70
CA SER A 34 2.09 10.66 5.09
C SER A 34 3.38 11.11 5.78
N THR A 35 4.49 10.41 5.52
CA THR A 35 5.82 10.79 6.03
C THR A 35 6.27 12.14 5.45
N ILE A 36 6.10 12.35 4.14
CA ILE A 36 6.40 13.65 3.50
C ILE A 36 5.56 14.76 4.15
N GLY A 37 4.27 14.50 4.38
CA GLY A 37 3.37 15.46 5.03
C GLY A 37 3.82 15.81 6.46
N ARG A 38 4.32 14.84 7.22
CA ARG A 38 4.88 15.06 8.55
C ARG A 38 6.16 15.91 8.50
N LEU A 39 7.09 15.58 7.61
CA LEU A 39 8.33 16.35 7.43
C LEU A 39 8.03 17.81 7.08
N LEU A 40 7.11 18.06 6.16
CA LEU A 40 6.70 19.42 5.81
C LEU A 40 6.01 20.15 6.97
N LYS A 41 5.22 19.43 7.78
CA LYS A 41 4.59 19.98 8.98
C LYS A 41 5.63 20.39 10.04
N GLU A 42 6.68 19.61 10.23
CA GLU A 42 7.81 19.92 11.13
C GLU A 42 8.54 21.18 10.67
N MET A 43 8.57 21.45 9.35
CA MET A 43 9.10 22.69 8.77
C MET A 43 8.12 23.88 8.80
N GLY A 44 6.94 23.75 9.43
CA GLY A 44 5.95 24.82 9.56
C GLY A 44 4.90 24.88 8.44
N VAL A 45 4.90 23.93 7.50
CA VAL A 45 3.88 23.84 6.45
C VAL A 45 2.61 23.19 7.01
N ARG A 46 1.46 23.83 6.81
CA ARG A 46 0.18 23.23 7.20
C ARG A 46 -0.58 22.61 6.03
N THR A 47 -1.37 21.60 6.32
CA THR A 47 -2.28 21.02 5.31
C THR A 47 -3.43 21.99 5.03
N VAL A 48 -3.81 22.16 3.75
CA VAL A 48 -4.95 23.00 3.32
C VAL A 48 -6.26 22.51 3.93
N ARG A 49 -7.14 23.46 4.25
CA ARG A 49 -8.53 23.18 4.60
C ARG A 49 -9.41 23.21 3.35
N ALA A 50 -10.62 22.70 3.45
CA ALA A 50 -11.59 22.76 2.36
C ALA A 50 -11.78 24.20 1.85
N GLY A 51 -11.66 24.41 0.54
CA GLY A 51 -11.79 25.72 -0.10
C GLY A 51 -10.53 26.60 -0.10
N GLU A 52 -9.46 26.21 0.58
CA GLU A 52 -8.18 26.95 0.54
C GLU A 52 -7.33 26.55 -0.67
N ARG A 53 -6.47 27.47 -1.10
CA ARG A 53 -5.41 27.21 -2.08
C ARG A 53 -4.15 26.74 -1.39
N ALA A 54 -3.47 25.77 -2.00
CA ALA A 54 -2.16 25.31 -1.57
C ALA A 54 -1.05 26.16 -2.21
N ASP A 55 0.07 26.25 -1.51
CA ASP A 55 1.34 26.75 -2.05
C ASP A 55 2.20 25.59 -2.63
N ILE A 56 1.99 24.38 -2.08
CA ILE A 56 2.71 23.16 -2.48
C ILE A 56 1.70 22.05 -2.74
N CYS A 57 1.81 21.37 -3.89
CA CYS A 57 1.05 20.16 -4.22
C CYS A 57 2.01 18.98 -4.30
N VAL A 58 1.84 17.97 -3.45
CA VAL A 58 2.62 16.72 -3.48
C VAL A 58 1.77 15.60 -4.05
N VAL A 59 2.19 15.01 -5.18
CA VAL A 59 1.48 13.93 -5.86
C VAL A 59 2.33 12.67 -5.86
N ASN A 60 1.91 11.65 -5.13
CA ASN A 60 2.57 10.34 -5.14
C ASN A 60 1.80 9.38 -6.07
N THR A 61 2.48 8.88 -7.09
CA THR A 61 1.91 8.24 -8.27
C THR A 61 2.10 6.73 -8.31
N CYS A 62 1.18 6.05 -9.01
CA CYS A 62 1.20 4.62 -9.28
C CYS A 62 1.37 4.35 -10.78
N SER A 63 1.96 3.21 -11.16
CA SER A 63 2.14 2.81 -12.56
C SER A 63 2.06 1.29 -12.77
N VAL A 64 1.27 0.59 -11.94
CA VAL A 64 1.09 -0.87 -12.09
C VAL A 64 0.18 -1.24 -13.26
N THR A 65 -0.68 -0.32 -13.71
CA THR A 65 -1.56 -0.49 -14.86
C THR A 65 -1.61 0.80 -15.70
N GLU A 66 -2.02 0.72 -16.97
CA GLU A 66 -2.23 1.89 -17.81
C GLU A 66 -3.35 2.80 -17.29
N VAL A 67 -4.40 2.20 -16.73
CA VAL A 67 -5.49 2.93 -16.06
C VAL A 67 -4.95 3.74 -14.87
N ALA A 68 -3.97 3.20 -14.12
CA ALA A 68 -3.33 3.94 -13.04
C ALA A 68 -2.55 5.15 -13.57
N ASP A 69 -1.78 5.01 -14.65
CA ASP A 69 -1.08 6.12 -15.31
C ASP A 69 -2.07 7.23 -15.73
N HIS A 70 -3.19 6.83 -16.36
CA HIS A 70 -4.24 7.78 -16.77
C HIS A 70 -4.84 8.53 -15.57
N LYS A 71 -5.20 7.82 -14.50
CA LYS A 71 -5.70 8.44 -13.26
C LYS A 71 -4.68 9.38 -12.63
N CYS A 72 -3.38 9.06 -12.70
CA CYS A 72 -2.32 9.95 -12.23
C CYS A 72 -2.31 11.27 -13.00
N ARG A 73 -2.33 11.22 -14.34
CA ARG A 73 -2.40 12.44 -15.18
C ARG A 73 -3.64 13.28 -14.88
N GLN A 74 -4.82 12.64 -14.77
CA GLN A 74 -6.06 13.35 -14.41
C GLN A 74 -5.96 14.04 -13.04
N ALA A 75 -5.38 13.37 -12.05
CA ALA A 75 -5.20 13.93 -10.72
C ALA A 75 -4.24 15.12 -10.71
N ILE A 76 -3.12 15.05 -11.44
CA ILE A 76 -2.17 16.16 -11.58
C ILE A 76 -2.86 17.36 -12.22
N HIS A 77 -3.52 17.20 -13.37
CA HIS A 77 -4.26 18.26 -14.03
C HIS A 77 -5.35 18.90 -13.13
N LYS A 78 -6.03 18.06 -12.33
CA LYS A 78 -7.04 18.55 -11.39
C LYS A 78 -6.42 19.44 -10.33
N LEU A 79 -5.31 19.02 -9.71
CA LEU A 79 -4.62 19.78 -8.67
C LEU A 79 -4.04 21.08 -9.20
N VAL A 80 -3.39 21.08 -10.36
CA VAL A 80 -2.88 22.28 -11.02
C VAL A 80 -4.01 23.32 -11.23
N ARG A 81 -5.19 22.88 -11.67
CA ARG A 81 -6.34 23.78 -11.85
C ARG A 81 -6.95 24.27 -10.54
N GLN A 82 -6.96 23.44 -9.50
CA GLN A 82 -7.51 23.81 -8.19
C GLN A 82 -6.59 24.73 -7.39
N HIS A 83 -5.28 24.64 -7.62
CA HIS A 83 -4.25 25.40 -6.90
C HIS A 83 -3.33 26.16 -7.88
N PRO A 84 -3.86 27.13 -8.64
CA PRO A 84 -3.05 27.86 -9.63
C PRO A 84 -1.91 28.61 -8.93
N GLY A 85 -0.70 28.47 -9.48
CA GLY A 85 0.52 29.04 -8.93
C GLY A 85 1.17 28.25 -7.79
N ALA A 86 0.57 27.15 -7.34
CA ALA A 86 1.21 26.24 -6.40
C ALA A 86 2.45 25.57 -7.03
N PHE A 87 3.44 25.25 -6.22
CA PHE A 87 4.56 24.40 -6.62
C PHE A 87 4.12 22.94 -6.63
N VAL A 88 4.14 22.29 -7.80
CA VAL A 88 3.67 20.92 -7.98
C VAL A 88 4.85 19.97 -8.09
N VAL A 89 5.01 19.13 -7.07
CA VAL A 89 6.01 18.05 -7.05
C VAL A 89 5.32 16.68 -7.23
N VAL A 90 5.83 15.89 -8.18
CA VAL A 90 5.33 14.56 -8.50
C VAL A 90 6.40 13.52 -8.19
N THR A 91 6.02 12.48 -7.46
CA THR A 91 6.89 11.34 -7.13
C THR A 91 6.16 10.01 -7.30
N GLY A 92 6.83 8.90 -7.00
CA GLY A 92 6.25 7.56 -7.04
C GLY A 92 6.58 6.76 -8.30
N CYS A 93 5.87 5.64 -8.51
CA CYS A 93 6.22 4.67 -9.55
C CYS A 93 6.10 5.24 -10.97
N TYR A 94 5.08 6.08 -11.24
CA TYR A 94 4.91 6.69 -12.55
C TYR A 94 6.00 7.73 -12.84
N ALA A 95 6.34 8.54 -11.83
CA ALA A 95 7.43 9.51 -11.91
C ALA A 95 8.79 8.83 -12.20
N GLN A 96 9.05 7.68 -11.59
CA GLN A 96 10.29 6.91 -11.82
C GLN A 96 10.33 6.24 -13.20
N LEU A 97 9.21 5.67 -13.66
CA LEU A 97 9.17 4.89 -14.92
C LEU A 97 9.05 5.75 -16.17
N LYS A 98 8.42 6.91 -16.07
CA LYS A 98 8.12 7.80 -17.21
C LYS A 98 8.33 9.27 -16.84
N PRO A 99 9.55 9.63 -16.37
CA PRO A 99 9.83 10.97 -15.88
C PRO A 99 9.56 12.05 -16.92
N GLU A 100 9.93 11.83 -18.21
CA GLU A 100 9.71 12.79 -19.27
C GLU A 100 8.22 13.02 -19.57
N GLN A 101 7.39 11.98 -19.43
CA GLN A 101 5.94 12.15 -19.60
C GLN A 101 5.31 12.93 -18.48
N VAL A 102 5.85 12.79 -17.26
CA VAL A 102 5.33 13.47 -16.07
C VAL A 102 5.78 14.93 -16.05
N SER A 103 7.04 15.22 -16.37
CA SER A 103 7.58 16.58 -16.45
C SER A 103 6.95 17.42 -17.55
N ALA A 104 6.56 16.77 -18.67
CA ALA A 104 5.85 17.43 -19.76
C ALA A 104 4.38 17.81 -19.43
N ILE A 105 3.86 17.43 -18.26
CA ILE A 105 2.51 17.84 -17.85
C ILE A 105 2.53 19.32 -17.43
N ASP A 106 1.71 20.14 -18.07
CA ASP A 106 1.62 21.56 -17.75
C ASP A 106 1.31 21.81 -16.27
N GLY A 107 2.16 22.62 -15.63
CA GLY A 107 2.05 22.98 -14.23
C GLY A 107 2.71 22.01 -13.25
N VAL A 108 3.46 21.01 -13.73
CA VAL A 108 4.40 20.22 -12.90
C VAL A 108 5.72 20.98 -12.83
N ASP A 109 6.19 21.26 -11.62
CA ASP A 109 7.43 22.00 -11.37
C ASP A 109 8.62 21.08 -11.03
N LEU A 110 8.36 19.88 -10.49
CA LEU A 110 9.41 18.99 -10.04
C LEU A 110 8.97 17.51 -10.12
N VAL A 111 9.83 16.66 -10.64
CA VAL A 111 9.64 15.20 -10.68
C VAL A 111 10.76 14.53 -9.90
N LEU A 112 10.41 13.75 -8.87
CA LEU A 112 11.35 13.02 -8.03
C LEU A 112 11.18 11.52 -8.16
N GLY A 113 12.22 10.82 -8.54
CA GLY A 113 12.28 9.36 -8.59
C GLY A 113 12.31 8.68 -7.23
N ALA A 114 12.47 7.37 -7.27
CA ALA A 114 12.44 6.53 -6.07
C ALA A 114 13.60 6.81 -5.10
N GLU A 115 14.77 7.16 -5.60
CA GLU A 115 15.95 7.49 -4.79
C GLU A 115 15.84 8.90 -4.19
N GLN A 116 15.42 9.88 -5.00
CA GLN A 116 15.40 11.29 -4.64
C GLN A 116 14.25 11.72 -3.72
N LYS A 117 13.16 10.95 -3.68
CA LYS A 117 11.97 11.31 -2.86
C LYS A 117 12.26 11.43 -1.36
N GLY A 118 13.35 10.78 -0.87
CA GLY A 118 13.79 10.91 0.52
C GLY A 118 14.28 12.31 0.86
N ASP A 119 14.81 13.03 -0.12
CA ASP A 119 15.42 14.36 0.02
C ASP A 119 14.48 15.48 -0.45
N ILE A 120 13.17 15.21 -0.49
CA ILE A 120 12.16 16.15 -1.01
C ILE A 120 12.26 17.55 -0.38
N LEU A 121 12.58 17.65 0.91
CA LEU A 121 12.75 18.94 1.59
C LEU A 121 13.84 19.77 0.95
N ARG A 122 15.02 19.17 0.71
CA ARG A 122 16.14 19.85 0.07
C ARG A 122 15.76 20.41 -1.32
N TYR A 123 15.10 19.58 -2.14
CA TYR A 123 14.65 20.05 -3.47
C TYR A 123 13.62 21.17 -3.37
N LEU A 124 12.74 21.14 -2.39
CA LEU A 124 11.77 22.22 -2.17
C LEU A 124 12.45 23.50 -1.64
N GLU A 125 13.42 23.39 -0.72
CA GLU A 125 14.19 24.53 -0.22
C GLU A 125 14.92 25.29 -1.36
N GLU A 126 15.51 24.53 -2.27
CA GLU A 126 16.24 25.09 -3.42
C GLU A 126 15.32 25.78 -4.44
N ARG A 127 14.05 25.32 -4.57
CA ARG A 127 13.17 25.67 -5.69
C ARG A 127 11.96 26.52 -5.37
N LEU A 128 11.43 26.45 -4.15
CA LEU A 128 10.27 27.25 -3.73
C LEU A 128 10.49 28.77 -3.84
N PRO A 129 11.70 29.31 -3.61
CA PRO A 129 11.95 30.75 -3.74
C PRO A 129 11.88 31.25 -5.18
N LEU A 130 12.03 30.38 -6.18
CA LEU A 130 12.04 30.78 -7.60
C LEU A 130 10.63 31.21 -8.05
N LEU A 131 10.57 32.28 -8.85
CA LEU A 131 9.32 32.68 -9.50
C LEU A 131 8.88 31.63 -10.53
N PRO A 132 7.56 31.52 -10.83
CA PRO A 132 7.06 30.51 -11.78
C PRO A 132 7.72 30.57 -13.16
N ALA A 133 8.09 31.75 -13.65
CA ALA A 133 8.80 31.92 -14.90
C ALA A 133 10.25 31.44 -14.82
N GLU A 134 10.92 31.66 -13.68
CA GLU A 134 12.30 31.22 -13.41
C GLU A 134 12.37 29.72 -13.18
N ARG A 135 11.36 29.11 -12.58
CA ARG A 135 11.24 27.65 -12.42
C ARG A 135 11.31 26.94 -13.76
N LYS A 136 10.59 27.44 -14.78
CA LYS A 136 10.60 26.91 -16.15
C LYS A 136 11.94 27.11 -16.86
N LEU A 137 12.64 28.21 -16.59
CA LEU A 137 13.93 28.52 -17.21
C LEU A 137 15.10 27.77 -16.54
N ALA A 138 15.06 27.60 -15.23
CA ALA A 138 16.08 26.85 -14.47
C ALA A 138 16.04 25.34 -14.77
N ASP A 139 14.92 24.83 -15.27
CA ASP A 139 14.66 23.41 -15.47
C ASP A 139 14.72 22.95 -16.94
N ALA A 140 15.11 23.83 -17.88
CA ALA A 140 15.18 23.48 -19.30
C ALA A 140 16.08 22.27 -19.61
N GLU A 141 16.95 21.87 -18.68
CA GLU A 141 17.80 20.68 -18.78
C GLU A 141 17.48 19.57 -17.74
N HIS A 142 16.74 19.84 -16.65
CA HIS A 142 16.55 18.89 -15.54
C HIS A 142 15.16 18.98 -14.87
N GLU A 143 14.10 18.79 -15.62
CA GLU A 143 12.73 18.74 -15.08
C GLU A 143 12.44 17.48 -14.24
N ALA A 144 13.32 16.47 -14.30
CA ALA A 144 13.15 15.20 -13.60
C ALA A 144 14.43 14.71 -12.96
N TYR A 145 14.39 14.50 -11.65
CA TYR A 145 15.49 13.89 -10.88
C TYR A 145 15.18 12.42 -10.66
N THR A 146 15.76 11.58 -11.50
CA THR A 146 15.67 10.12 -11.41
C THR A 146 17.04 9.50 -11.57
N VAL A 147 17.20 8.28 -11.05
CA VAL A 147 18.40 7.48 -11.29
C VAL A 147 18.03 6.20 -12.03
N PRO A 148 18.96 5.57 -12.77
CA PRO A 148 18.75 4.24 -13.29
C PRO A 148 18.34 3.28 -12.16
N THR A 149 17.46 2.34 -12.46
CA THR A 149 16.90 1.38 -11.46
C THR A 149 17.96 0.66 -10.64
N LYS A 150 19.11 0.36 -11.25
CA LYS A 150 20.26 -0.30 -10.57
C LYS A 150 20.88 0.55 -9.45
N ASP A 151 20.68 1.87 -9.51
CA ASP A 151 21.25 2.85 -8.59
C ASP A 151 20.24 3.30 -7.51
N ILE A 152 19.09 2.62 -7.41
CA ILE A 152 18.12 2.81 -6.33
C ILE A 152 18.52 1.92 -5.15
N HIS A 153 19.15 2.51 -4.14
CA HIS A 153 19.71 1.82 -2.98
C HIS A 153 19.09 2.25 -1.65
N THR A 154 18.59 3.48 -1.58
CA THR A 154 18.12 4.07 -0.32
C THR A 154 16.79 3.47 0.13
N PHE A 155 16.75 3.00 1.37
CA PHE A 155 15.48 2.70 2.05
C PHE A 155 15.01 3.94 2.79
N VAL A 156 13.93 4.55 2.34
CA VAL A 156 13.29 5.69 3.00
C VAL A 156 12.30 5.17 4.03
N PRO A 157 12.59 5.28 5.34
CA PRO A 157 11.66 4.88 6.40
C PRO A 157 10.34 5.65 6.27
N SER A 158 9.22 4.96 6.40
CA SER A 158 7.91 5.58 6.28
C SER A 158 6.88 4.89 7.14
N CYS A 159 6.14 5.69 7.91
CA CYS A 159 4.99 5.24 8.67
C CYS A 159 3.89 6.29 8.52
N SER A 160 2.67 5.85 8.19
CA SER A 160 1.53 6.77 8.22
C SER A 160 1.16 7.08 9.67
N CYS A 161 0.72 8.31 9.94
CA CYS A 161 0.31 8.72 11.28
C CYS A 161 -0.89 9.67 11.19
N GLY A 162 -1.84 9.52 12.13
CA GLY A 162 -2.95 10.46 12.32
C GLY A 162 -4.03 10.53 11.23
N ASP A 163 -3.76 10.02 10.04
CA ASP A 163 -4.66 10.14 8.89
C ASP A 163 -5.80 9.10 8.92
N ARG A 164 -5.54 7.96 9.56
CA ARG A 164 -6.46 6.82 9.64
C ARG A 164 -6.31 6.10 10.98
N THR A 165 -7.28 5.26 11.34
CA THR A 165 -7.22 4.38 12.52
C THR A 165 -6.08 3.36 12.42
N ARG A 166 -5.81 2.85 11.20
CA ARG A 166 -4.73 1.88 10.95
C ARG A 166 -3.51 2.58 10.40
N TYR A 167 -2.35 2.36 11.03
CA TYR A 167 -1.05 2.87 10.59
C TYR A 167 -0.43 1.93 9.58
N PHE A 168 0.25 2.45 8.58
CA PHE A 168 0.98 1.68 7.57
C PHE A 168 2.48 1.87 7.80
N LEU A 169 3.16 0.83 8.27
CA LEU A 169 4.60 0.83 8.50
C LEU A 169 5.30 0.17 7.30
N LYS A 170 6.10 0.96 6.59
CA LYS A 170 6.94 0.47 5.50
C LYS A 170 8.12 -0.30 6.07
N VAL A 171 8.14 -1.61 5.87
CA VAL A 171 9.21 -2.49 6.36
C VAL A 171 10.19 -2.90 5.26
N GLN A 172 9.73 -2.91 3.99
CA GLN A 172 10.50 -3.38 2.85
C GLN A 172 10.10 -2.59 1.59
N ASP A 173 11.03 -2.44 0.63
CA ASP A 173 10.80 -1.79 -0.66
C ASP A 173 11.56 -2.52 -1.78
N GLY A 174 11.11 -2.36 -3.03
CA GLY A 174 11.70 -3.04 -4.18
C GLY A 174 11.41 -4.55 -4.23
N CYS A 175 11.86 -5.24 -5.29
CA CYS A 175 11.62 -6.67 -5.46
C CYS A 175 12.64 -7.31 -6.41
N ASP A 176 13.13 -8.52 -6.07
CA ASP A 176 14.09 -9.30 -6.85
C ASP A 176 13.45 -10.47 -7.62
N TYR A 177 12.12 -10.53 -7.71
CA TYR A 177 11.44 -11.65 -8.37
C TYR A 177 11.41 -11.51 -9.89
N TYR A 178 11.32 -10.29 -10.40
CA TYR A 178 11.24 -10.04 -11.85
C TYR A 178 10.19 -10.91 -12.57
N CYS A 179 8.99 -11.00 -11.98
CA CYS A 179 7.86 -11.67 -12.64
C CYS A 179 7.63 -11.05 -14.01
N THR A 180 7.28 -11.87 -15.01
CA THR A 180 7.27 -11.45 -16.42
C THR A 180 6.36 -10.26 -16.72
N TYR A 181 5.30 -10.09 -15.95
CA TYR A 181 4.28 -9.03 -16.09
C TYR A 181 4.55 -7.78 -15.27
N CYS A 182 5.52 -7.82 -14.34
CA CYS A 182 5.63 -6.84 -13.27
C CYS A 182 6.60 -5.70 -13.60
N THR A 183 6.17 -4.46 -13.35
CA THR A 183 6.99 -3.25 -13.52
C THR A 183 7.66 -2.78 -12.22
N ILE A 184 7.30 -3.36 -11.08
CA ILE A 184 7.77 -2.90 -9.78
C ILE A 184 9.29 -2.94 -9.62
N PRO A 185 10.03 -3.98 -10.05
CA PRO A 185 11.49 -3.97 -9.98
C PRO A 185 12.12 -2.79 -10.72
N TYR A 186 11.48 -2.34 -11.81
CA TYR A 186 11.96 -1.19 -12.59
C TYR A 186 11.59 0.16 -11.97
N ALA A 187 10.47 0.21 -11.23
CA ALA A 187 10.01 1.44 -10.59
C ALA A 187 10.63 1.66 -9.21
N ARG A 188 10.94 0.57 -8.49
CA ARG A 188 11.36 0.64 -7.08
C ARG A 188 12.72 0.03 -6.80
N GLY A 189 13.38 -0.56 -7.82
CA GLY A 189 14.67 -1.20 -7.66
C GLY A 189 14.63 -2.55 -6.95
N ARG A 190 15.80 -2.98 -6.49
CA ARG A 190 15.98 -4.25 -5.78
C ARG A 190 15.37 -4.22 -4.38
N SER A 191 15.12 -5.41 -3.84
CA SER A 191 14.63 -5.59 -2.47
C SER A 191 15.60 -5.01 -1.45
N ARG A 192 15.09 -4.14 -0.58
CA ARG A 192 15.81 -3.50 0.52
C ARG A 192 14.87 -3.22 1.68
N ASN A 193 15.41 -3.04 2.87
CA ASN A 193 14.62 -2.90 4.10
C ASN A 193 15.31 -1.96 5.10
N GLY A 194 14.53 -1.47 6.05
CA GLY A 194 15.06 -0.80 7.23
C GLY A 194 15.54 -1.79 8.29
N SER A 195 16.39 -1.36 9.23
CA SER A 195 16.77 -2.19 10.37
C SER A 195 15.60 -2.40 11.33
N ILE A 196 15.56 -3.54 12.01
CA ILE A 196 14.56 -3.84 13.03
C ILE A 196 14.50 -2.73 14.08
N ALA A 197 15.65 -2.26 14.55
CA ALA A 197 15.69 -1.18 15.53
C ALA A 197 15.02 0.11 15.06
N SER A 198 15.18 0.48 13.78
CA SER A 198 14.51 1.65 13.18
C SER A 198 13.00 1.45 13.07
N LEU A 199 12.56 0.26 12.68
CA LEU A 199 11.14 -0.06 12.51
C LEU A 199 10.41 -0.16 13.84
N VAL A 200 11.06 -0.71 14.88
CA VAL A 200 10.54 -0.73 16.26
C VAL A 200 10.32 0.70 16.77
N ARG A 201 11.31 1.59 16.61
CA ARG A 201 11.14 3.01 17.01
C ARG A 201 9.96 3.69 16.31
N GLN A 202 9.71 3.38 15.03
CA GLN A 202 8.54 3.92 14.31
C GLN A 202 7.23 3.34 14.86
N ALA A 203 7.21 2.07 15.24
CA ALA A 203 6.05 1.44 15.86
C ALA A 203 5.78 2.01 17.28
N GLU A 204 6.83 2.24 18.07
CA GLU A 204 6.75 2.92 19.38
C GLU A 204 6.21 4.35 19.24
N GLN A 205 6.69 5.09 18.25
CA GLN A 205 6.17 6.43 17.94
C GLN A 205 4.70 6.39 17.54
N ALA A 206 4.29 5.43 16.72
CA ALA A 206 2.88 5.23 16.37
C ALA A 206 2.02 4.93 17.60
N ALA A 207 2.53 4.13 18.55
CA ALA A 207 1.85 3.85 19.82
C ALA A 207 1.68 5.12 20.67
N LEU A 208 2.73 5.95 20.78
CA LEU A 208 2.68 7.24 21.50
C LEU A 208 1.66 8.21 20.87
N GLU A 209 1.47 8.16 19.56
CA GLU A 209 0.45 8.95 18.84
C GLU A 209 -0.97 8.35 18.96
N GLY A 210 -1.14 7.28 19.73
CA GLY A 210 -2.43 6.62 19.95
C GLY A 210 -2.79 5.56 18.92
N GLY A 211 -1.87 5.15 18.04
CA GLY A 211 -2.06 4.04 17.11
C GLY A 211 -2.35 2.74 17.84
N ARG A 212 -3.37 1.99 17.40
CA ARG A 212 -3.76 0.70 17.96
C ARG A 212 -3.45 -0.47 17.04
N GLU A 213 -3.48 -0.23 15.73
CA GLU A 213 -3.20 -1.25 14.70
C GLU A 213 -2.18 -0.74 13.69
N ILE A 214 -1.16 -1.56 13.42
CA ILE A 214 -0.15 -1.33 12.39
C ILE A 214 -0.26 -2.42 11.32
N VAL A 215 -0.33 -2.00 10.06
CA VAL A 215 -0.22 -2.89 8.89
C VAL A 215 1.20 -2.81 8.36
N LEU A 216 1.94 -3.92 8.44
CA LEU A 216 3.26 -4.04 7.83
C LEU A 216 3.10 -3.97 6.31
N THR A 217 3.80 -3.04 5.67
CA THR A 217 3.65 -2.80 4.25
C THR A 217 4.98 -2.81 3.52
N GLY A 218 4.96 -3.32 2.30
CA GLY A 218 6.11 -3.44 1.42
C GLY A 218 5.68 -3.94 0.06
N VAL A 219 6.63 -4.21 -0.81
CA VAL A 219 6.42 -4.83 -2.12
C VAL A 219 6.40 -6.36 -1.98
N ASN A 220 7.37 -6.89 -1.27
CA ASN A 220 7.52 -8.31 -0.96
C ASN A 220 8.11 -8.43 0.46
N ILE A 221 7.25 -8.31 1.46
CA ILE A 221 7.69 -8.17 2.85
C ILE A 221 8.46 -9.39 3.37
N GLY A 222 8.22 -10.58 2.84
CA GLY A 222 8.97 -11.79 3.19
C GLY A 222 10.44 -11.76 2.77
N ASP A 223 10.82 -10.86 1.85
CA ASP A 223 12.22 -10.60 1.48
C ASP A 223 12.97 -9.70 2.49
N PHE A 224 12.34 -9.34 3.60
CA PHE A 224 12.96 -8.54 4.65
C PHE A 224 14.28 -9.14 5.13
N GLY A 225 15.26 -8.29 5.41
CA GLY A 225 16.57 -8.66 5.95
C GLY A 225 17.68 -8.79 4.91
N LYS A 226 17.38 -8.77 3.62
CA LYS A 226 18.41 -8.91 2.56
C LYS A 226 19.52 -7.87 2.63
N THR A 227 19.23 -6.67 3.07
CA THR A 227 20.21 -5.57 3.17
C THR A 227 20.80 -5.39 4.57
N THR A 228 20.16 -5.92 5.60
CA THR A 228 20.57 -5.76 7.00
C THR A 228 21.09 -7.04 7.65
N GLY A 229 20.90 -8.20 7.00
CA GLY A 229 21.25 -9.51 7.57
C GLY A 229 20.31 -10.00 8.67
N GLU A 230 19.22 -9.27 8.91
CA GLU A 230 18.15 -9.63 9.84
C GLU A 230 17.13 -10.57 9.16
N SER A 231 16.15 -11.12 9.87
CA SER A 231 15.08 -11.92 9.28
C SER A 231 13.70 -11.32 9.49
N PHE A 232 12.73 -11.70 8.64
CA PHE A 232 11.34 -11.29 8.82
C PHE A 232 10.76 -11.82 10.14
N LEU A 233 11.16 -13.04 10.56
CA LEU A 233 10.77 -13.59 11.85
C LEU A 233 11.29 -12.75 13.03
N ASP A 234 12.53 -12.26 12.96
CA ASP A 234 13.09 -11.40 14.01
C ASP A 234 12.35 -10.07 14.08
N LEU A 235 11.98 -9.50 12.93
CA LEU A 235 11.13 -8.30 12.87
C LEU A 235 9.77 -8.55 13.53
N VAL A 236 9.10 -9.66 13.20
CA VAL A 236 7.80 -10.03 13.78
C VAL A 236 7.91 -10.15 15.30
N LYS A 237 8.93 -10.86 15.79
CA LYS A 237 9.20 -11.00 17.23
C LYS A 237 9.49 -9.68 17.93
N ALA A 238 10.22 -8.78 17.28
CA ALA A 238 10.56 -7.48 17.86
C ALA A 238 9.33 -6.56 17.93
N LEU A 239 8.53 -6.52 16.87
CA LEU A 239 7.30 -5.72 16.83
C LEU A 239 6.24 -6.23 17.82
N ASP A 240 6.13 -7.54 18.02
CA ASP A 240 5.17 -8.13 18.96
C ASP A 240 5.42 -7.68 20.43
N ARG A 241 6.62 -7.21 20.75
CA ARG A 241 7.00 -6.69 22.07
C ARG A 241 6.71 -5.21 22.25
N VAL A 242 6.37 -4.49 21.20
CA VAL A 242 6.07 -3.05 21.29
C VAL A 242 4.78 -2.84 22.06
N GLU A 243 4.89 -2.15 23.19
CA GLU A 243 3.74 -1.82 24.04
C GLU A 243 2.88 -0.73 23.38
N GLY A 244 1.58 -0.74 23.64
CA GLY A 244 0.62 0.22 23.08
C GLY A 244 0.03 -0.17 21.74
N ILE A 245 0.73 -0.96 20.92
CA ILE A 245 0.17 -1.53 19.69
C ILE A 245 -0.53 -2.85 20.04
N ALA A 246 -1.85 -2.86 19.83
CA ALA A 246 -2.68 -4.03 20.11
C ALA A 246 -2.71 -5.02 18.94
N ARG A 247 -2.52 -4.53 17.69
CA ARG A 247 -2.69 -5.34 16.48
C ARG A 247 -1.63 -5.05 15.44
N TYR A 248 -1.03 -6.11 14.90
CA TYR A 248 -0.24 -6.08 13.67
C TYR A 248 -0.92 -6.91 12.59
N ARG A 249 -0.90 -6.41 11.34
CA ARG A 249 -1.33 -7.19 10.17
C ARG A 249 -0.19 -7.31 9.18
N ILE A 250 0.01 -8.51 8.70
CA ILE A 250 0.93 -8.81 7.60
C ILE A 250 0.19 -8.50 6.30
N SER A 251 0.72 -7.56 5.49
CA SER A 251 0.17 -7.33 4.15
C SER A 251 0.63 -8.43 3.17
N SER A 252 0.80 -8.13 1.90
CA SER A 252 1.15 -9.12 0.89
C SER A 252 2.50 -9.81 1.19
N ILE A 253 2.47 -11.13 1.37
CA ILE A 253 3.64 -11.99 1.56
C ILE A 253 3.60 -13.16 0.60
N GLU A 254 4.69 -13.35 -0.14
CA GLU A 254 4.80 -14.46 -1.08
C GLU A 254 4.68 -15.82 -0.36
N PRO A 255 3.96 -16.81 -0.94
CA PRO A 255 3.68 -18.08 -0.26
C PRO A 255 4.94 -18.85 0.13
N ASN A 256 6.01 -18.75 -0.67
CA ASN A 256 7.30 -19.39 -0.38
C ASN A 256 8.15 -18.63 0.65
N LEU A 257 7.78 -17.42 1.02
CA LEU A 257 8.43 -16.60 2.06
C LEU A 257 7.64 -16.58 3.38
N LEU A 258 6.41 -17.05 3.37
CA LEU A 258 5.63 -17.30 4.58
C LEU A 258 6.09 -18.63 5.17
N THR A 259 7.17 -18.60 5.96
CA THR A 259 7.80 -19.82 6.51
C THR A 259 6.96 -20.44 7.63
N GLU A 260 7.27 -21.69 7.98
CA GLU A 260 6.62 -22.40 9.08
C GLU A 260 6.84 -21.70 10.42
N GLU A 261 8.05 -21.17 10.63
CA GLU A 261 8.41 -20.49 11.87
C GLU A 261 7.65 -19.18 12.02
N VAL A 262 7.42 -18.42 10.93
CA VAL A 262 6.62 -17.22 10.94
C VAL A 262 5.16 -17.55 11.25
N LEU A 263 4.60 -18.57 10.62
CA LEU A 263 3.23 -19.02 10.86
C LEU A 263 3.03 -19.50 12.30
N ALA A 264 3.91 -20.36 12.81
CA ALA A 264 3.84 -20.84 14.17
C ALA A 264 3.93 -19.70 15.19
N TYR A 265 4.83 -18.73 14.96
CA TYR A 265 4.90 -17.56 15.82
C TYR A 265 3.63 -16.72 15.78
N CYS A 266 3.08 -16.44 14.59
CA CYS A 266 1.84 -15.67 14.46
C CYS A 266 0.64 -16.35 15.12
N ALA A 267 0.60 -17.69 15.12
CA ALA A 267 -0.46 -18.46 15.76
C ALA A 267 -0.50 -18.28 17.31
N GLU A 268 0.66 -18.03 17.92
CA GLU A 268 0.81 -17.85 19.37
C GLU A 268 0.97 -16.38 19.78
N SER A 269 1.12 -15.46 18.81
CA SER A 269 1.38 -14.05 19.06
C SER A 269 0.18 -13.35 19.71
N ARG A 270 0.50 -12.43 20.66
CA ARG A 270 -0.52 -11.57 21.27
C ARG A 270 -1.11 -10.54 20.30
N ALA A 271 -0.34 -10.10 19.30
CA ALA A 271 -0.69 -8.93 18.51
C ALA A 271 -0.73 -9.18 16.99
N PHE A 272 -0.13 -10.24 16.46
CA PHE A 272 -0.26 -10.57 15.04
C PHE A 272 -1.62 -11.19 14.76
N MET A 273 -2.43 -10.47 13.97
CA MET A 273 -3.83 -10.82 13.74
C MET A 273 -3.97 -11.98 12.75
N PRO A 274 -5.02 -12.82 12.89
CA PRO A 274 -5.33 -13.94 12.00
C PRO A 274 -5.84 -13.43 10.65
N HIS A 275 -4.97 -12.74 9.90
CA HIS A 275 -5.26 -12.17 8.60
C HIS A 275 -4.01 -12.22 7.73
N PHE A 276 -4.08 -12.90 6.60
CA PHE A 276 -2.99 -13.03 5.65
C PHE A 276 -3.45 -12.60 4.26
N HIS A 277 -2.55 -11.93 3.54
CA HIS A 277 -2.72 -11.65 2.13
C HIS A 277 -1.60 -12.36 1.37
N ILE A 278 -1.97 -13.41 0.62
CA ILE A 278 -1.03 -14.32 -0.03
C ILE A 278 -1.29 -14.32 -1.53
N PRO A 279 -0.42 -13.71 -2.37
CA PRO A 279 -0.65 -13.64 -3.80
C PRO A 279 -0.47 -15.02 -4.48
N LEU A 280 -1.55 -15.52 -5.11
CA LEU A 280 -1.53 -16.72 -5.95
C LEU A 280 -1.13 -16.39 -7.38
N GLN A 281 -1.69 -15.32 -7.91
CA GLN A 281 -1.61 -14.81 -9.28
C GLN A 281 -2.36 -15.66 -10.31
N SER A 282 -2.20 -16.99 -10.36
CA SER A 282 -2.97 -17.92 -11.20
C SER A 282 -3.10 -19.29 -10.53
N GLY A 283 -4.19 -19.98 -10.78
CA GLY A 283 -4.42 -21.35 -10.35
C GLY A 283 -3.97 -22.42 -11.37
N SER A 284 -3.26 -22.03 -12.43
CA SER A 284 -2.66 -22.95 -13.41
C SER A 284 -1.14 -22.91 -13.33
N ASP A 285 -0.51 -24.09 -13.21
CA ASP A 285 0.95 -24.21 -13.12
C ASP A 285 1.64 -23.76 -14.42
N GLU A 286 1.00 -23.93 -15.56
CA GLU A 286 1.51 -23.44 -16.84
C GLU A 286 1.59 -21.89 -16.83
N VAL A 287 0.54 -21.22 -16.40
CA VAL A 287 0.51 -19.76 -16.29
C VAL A 287 1.48 -19.25 -15.22
N LEU A 288 1.56 -19.90 -14.06
CA LEU A 288 2.55 -19.59 -13.02
C LEU A 288 3.98 -19.66 -13.53
N LYS A 289 4.31 -20.67 -14.34
CA LYS A 289 5.61 -20.80 -14.99
C LYS A 289 5.88 -19.68 -15.99
N LEU A 290 4.89 -19.31 -16.82
CA LEU A 290 4.97 -18.18 -17.74
C LEU A 290 5.18 -16.85 -16.98
N MET A 291 4.55 -16.69 -15.83
CA MET A 291 4.72 -15.56 -14.93
C MET A 291 6.07 -15.54 -14.19
N ARG A 292 6.85 -16.62 -14.25
CA ARG A 292 8.07 -16.86 -13.44
C ARG A 292 7.80 -16.85 -11.94
N ARG A 293 6.67 -17.46 -11.52
CA ARG A 293 6.40 -17.64 -10.09
C ARG A 293 7.31 -18.72 -9.52
N ARG A 294 7.60 -18.64 -8.21
CA ARG A 294 8.56 -19.51 -7.51
C ARG A 294 7.87 -20.62 -6.72
N TYR A 295 6.64 -20.94 -7.07
CA TYR A 295 5.82 -21.98 -6.44
C TYR A 295 4.85 -22.58 -7.46
N THR A 296 4.28 -23.72 -7.12
CA THR A 296 3.23 -24.42 -7.87
C THR A 296 1.88 -24.28 -7.16
N THR A 297 0.80 -24.64 -7.84
CA THR A 297 -0.55 -24.73 -7.27
C THR A 297 -0.58 -25.68 -6.08
N LYS A 298 0.07 -26.84 -6.18
CA LYS A 298 0.19 -27.81 -5.08
C LYS A 298 0.83 -27.17 -3.84
N PHE A 299 1.98 -26.51 -4.00
CA PHE A 299 2.66 -25.84 -2.89
C PHE A 299 1.77 -24.76 -2.26
N PHE A 300 1.03 -24.01 -3.09
CA PHE A 300 0.10 -22.99 -2.60
C PHE A 300 -1.03 -23.61 -1.77
N ALA A 301 -1.67 -24.67 -2.26
CA ALA A 301 -2.72 -25.37 -1.53
C ALA A 301 -2.23 -25.93 -0.19
N GLU A 302 -1.04 -26.55 -0.14
CA GLU A 302 -0.40 -27.01 1.09
C GLU A 302 -0.18 -25.84 2.08
N LYS A 303 0.26 -24.66 1.57
CA LYS A 303 0.43 -23.47 2.40
C LYS A 303 -0.89 -22.97 2.97
N ILE A 304 -1.96 -22.90 2.18
CA ILE A 304 -3.29 -22.49 2.65
C ILE A 304 -3.80 -23.46 3.73
N SER A 305 -3.68 -24.78 3.49
CA SER A 305 -4.05 -25.80 4.47
C SER A 305 -3.28 -25.62 5.77
N ARG A 306 -1.98 -25.37 5.68
CA ARG A 306 -1.14 -25.18 6.86
C ARG A 306 -1.50 -23.92 7.66
N VAL A 307 -1.84 -22.82 6.97
CA VAL A 307 -2.36 -21.62 7.66
C VAL A 307 -3.64 -21.94 8.42
N LYS A 308 -4.56 -22.68 7.80
CA LYS A 308 -5.84 -23.05 8.43
C LYS A 308 -5.70 -24.06 9.57
N GLU A 309 -4.73 -24.96 9.50
CA GLU A 309 -4.40 -25.87 10.60
C GLU A 309 -3.90 -25.14 11.84
N LEU A 310 -2.97 -24.19 11.68
CA LEU A 310 -2.40 -23.43 12.78
C LEU A 310 -3.31 -22.30 13.27
N ILE A 311 -4.03 -21.67 12.36
CA ILE A 311 -4.87 -20.48 12.62
C ILE A 311 -6.23 -20.69 11.93
N PRO A 312 -7.14 -21.51 12.49
CA PRO A 312 -8.42 -21.86 11.84
C PRO A 312 -9.29 -20.65 11.46
N ASP A 313 -9.22 -19.59 12.26
CA ASP A 313 -10.00 -18.35 12.08
C ASP A 313 -9.33 -17.34 11.12
N ALA A 314 -8.20 -17.71 10.51
CA ALA A 314 -7.49 -16.80 9.62
C ALA A 314 -8.34 -16.38 8.43
N PHE A 315 -8.45 -15.07 8.21
CA PHE A 315 -8.89 -14.52 6.92
C PHE A 315 -7.74 -14.60 5.93
N ILE A 316 -7.96 -15.22 4.78
CA ILE A 316 -6.94 -15.34 3.73
C ILE A 316 -7.46 -14.63 2.49
N GLY A 317 -6.86 -13.48 2.17
CA GLY A 317 -7.03 -12.76 0.91
C GLY A 317 -6.01 -13.23 -0.13
N VAL A 318 -6.44 -13.39 -1.38
CA VAL A 318 -5.61 -13.92 -2.46
C VAL A 318 -5.69 -13.04 -3.69
N ASP A 319 -4.53 -12.60 -4.21
CA ASP A 319 -4.49 -11.90 -5.50
C ASP A 319 -4.52 -12.89 -6.67
N VAL A 320 -5.33 -12.57 -7.68
CA VAL A 320 -5.44 -13.32 -8.93
C VAL A 320 -5.43 -12.35 -10.11
N ILE A 321 -4.61 -12.65 -11.12
CA ILE A 321 -4.56 -11.88 -12.37
C ILE A 321 -5.15 -12.73 -13.49
N VAL A 322 -6.15 -12.21 -14.20
CA VAL A 322 -6.78 -12.90 -15.33
C VAL A 322 -6.38 -12.29 -16.65
N GLY A 323 -6.35 -13.13 -17.68
CA GLY A 323 -6.08 -12.71 -19.05
C GLY A 323 -4.63 -12.33 -19.28
N THR A 324 -3.71 -12.96 -18.56
CA THR A 324 -2.28 -12.81 -18.85
C THR A 324 -1.93 -13.43 -20.19
N ARG A 325 -0.85 -12.98 -20.78
CA ARG A 325 -0.38 -13.61 -22.01
C ARG A 325 -0.02 -15.07 -21.75
N GLY A 326 -0.46 -15.97 -22.62
CA GLY A 326 -0.31 -17.41 -22.50
C GLY A 326 -1.42 -18.12 -21.71
N GLU A 327 -2.38 -17.39 -21.12
CA GLU A 327 -3.53 -17.99 -20.43
C GLU A 327 -4.59 -18.43 -21.46
N THR A 328 -4.61 -19.73 -21.79
CA THR A 328 -5.65 -20.31 -22.64
C THR A 328 -6.96 -20.46 -21.85
N GLU A 329 -8.06 -20.89 -22.53
CA GLU A 329 -9.32 -21.19 -21.85
C GLU A 329 -9.16 -22.36 -20.88
N GLU A 330 -8.42 -23.40 -21.30
CA GLU A 330 -8.14 -24.57 -20.46
C GLU A 330 -7.39 -24.18 -19.20
N CYS A 331 -6.36 -23.32 -19.32
CA CYS A 331 -5.62 -22.78 -18.18
C CYS A 331 -6.52 -21.98 -17.23
N PHE A 332 -7.47 -21.20 -17.78
CA PHE A 332 -8.40 -20.45 -16.96
C PHE A 332 -9.38 -21.36 -16.21
N GLU A 333 -9.96 -22.37 -16.88
CA GLU A 333 -10.86 -23.31 -16.21
C GLU A 333 -10.14 -24.12 -15.12
N GLU A 334 -8.92 -24.60 -15.39
CA GLU A 334 -8.07 -25.22 -14.38
C GLU A 334 -7.85 -24.30 -13.16
N ALA A 335 -7.50 -23.04 -13.43
CA ALA A 335 -7.28 -22.04 -12.40
C ALA A 335 -8.56 -21.75 -11.60
N PHE A 336 -9.70 -21.64 -12.26
CA PHE A 336 -10.98 -21.38 -11.60
C PHE A 336 -11.36 -22.54 -10.65
N GLU A 337 -11.27 -23.80 -11.11
CA GLU A 337 -11.59 -24.97 -10.30
C GLU A 337 -10.62 -25.12 -9.13
N PHE A 338 -9.33 -24.87 -9.36
CA PHE A 338 -8.34 -24.87 -8.29
C PHE A 338 -8.69 -23.82 -7.22
N ILE A 339 -8.93 -22.56 -7.60
CA ILE A 339 -9.26 -21.49 -6.66
C ILE A 339 -10.58 -21.77 -5.94
N ARG A 340 -11.56 -22.36 -6.63
CA ARG A 340 -12.83 -22.78 -6.04
C ARG A 340 -12.63 -23.78 -4.91
N SER A 341 -11.68 -24.71 -5.06
CA SER A 341 -11.39 -25.76 -4.07
C SER A 341 -10.66 -25.25 -2.81
N LEU A 342 -10.01 -24.09 -2.86
CA LEU A 342 -9.22 -23.56 -1.74
C LEU A 342 -10.12 -22.99 -0.62
N ASP A 343 -9.74 -23.19 0.66
CA ASP A 343 -10.34 -22.50 1.82
C ASP A 343 -9.71 -21.10 1.99
N VAL A 344 -10.00 -20.22 1.05
CA VAL A 344 -9.63 -18.81 1.11
C VAL A 344 -10.87 -17.94 1.30
N SER A 345 -10.70 -16.75 1.89
CA SER A 345 -11.83 -15.91 2.32
C SER A 345 -12.24 -14.88 1.28
N GLN A 346 -11.31 -14.42 0.44
CA GLN A 346 -11.59 -13.39 -0.57
C GLN A 346 -10.55 -13.44 -1.68
N LEU A 347 -10.98 -13.10 -2.91
CA LEU A 347 -10.09 -12.89 -4.04
C LEU A 347 -10.00 -11.39 -4.37
N HIS A 348 -8.80 -10.94 -4.67
CA HIS A 348 -8.55 -9.65 -5.30
C HIS A 348 -8.25 -9.91 -6.77
N VAL A 349 -9.25 -9.70 -7.62
CA VAL A 349 -9.19 -10.04 -9.04
C VAL A 349 -8.70 -8.84 -9.84
N PHE A 350 -7.62 -9.04 -10.61
CA PHE A 350 -7.04 -8.02 -11.47
C PHE A 350 -7.08 -8.48 -12.93
N SER A 351 -7.58 -7.65 -13.83
CA SER A 351 -7.40 -7.85 -15.26
C SER A 351 -5.96 -7.48 -15.65
N TYR A 352 -5.29 -8.38 -16.36
CA TYR A 352 -3.94 -8.12 -16.84
C TYR A 352 -3.87 -6.88 -17.72
N SER A 353 -2.94 -5.99 -17.40
CA SER A 353 -2.62 -4.78 -18.16
C SER A 353 -1.23 -4.93 -18.77
N GLU A 354 -1.13 -4.83 -20.07
CA GLU A 354 0.15 -4.85 -20.77
C GLU A 354 1.00 -3.64 -20.37
N ARG A 355 2.28 -3.89 -20.11
CA ARG A 355 3.22 -2.83 -19.74
C ARG A 355 4.45 -2.85 -20.63
N PRO A 356 4.81 -1.74 -21.26
CA PRO A 356 6.04 -1.62 -22.05
C PRO A 356 7.27 -2.08 -21.27
N GLY A 357 8.17 -2.80 -21.92
CA GLY A 357 9.41 -3.29 -21.32
C GLY A 357 9.27 -4.58 -20.50
N THR A 358 8.06 -5.10 -20.26
CA THR A 358 7.87 -6.35 -19.55
C THR A 358 8.12 -7.57 -20.44
N MET A 359 8.64 -8.64 -19.84
CA MET A 359 8.91 -9.90 -20.56
C MET A 359 7.65 -10.60 -21.01
N ALA A 360 6.50 -10.37 -20.38
CA ALA A 360 5.22 -10.94 -20.76
C ALA A 360 4.83 -10.58 -22.22
N LEU A 361 5.24 -9.42 -22.73
CA LEU A 361 4.95 -9.01 -24.12
C LEU A 361 5.59 -9.91 -25.18
N LYS A 362 6.56 -10.74 -24.81
CA LYS A 362 7.20 -11.73 -25.71
C LYS A 362 6.41 -13.03 -25.83
N ILE A 363 5.36 -13.21 -25.03
CA ILE A 363 4.46 -14.37 -25.11
C ILE A 363 3.40 -14.05 -26.17
N GLU A 364 3.29 -14.91 -27.17
CA GLU A 364 2.46 -14.63 -28.38
C GLU A 364 0.96 -14.63 -28.08
N HIS A 365 0.46 -15.61 -27.30
CA HIS A 365 -0.98 -15.70 -27.00
C HIS A 365 -1.45 -14.54 -26.14
N SER A 366 -2.46 -13.83 -26.59
CA SER A 366 -3.10 -12.72 -25.87
C SER A 366 -4.58 -12.98 -25.68
N VAL A 367 -5.13 -12.56 -24.57
CA VAL A 367 -6.56 -12.66 -24.23
C VAL A 367 -7.25 -11.36 -24.58
N SER A 368 -8.41 -11.42 -25.23
CA SER A 368 -9.18 -10.23 -25.60
C SER A 368 -9.73 -9.48 -24.38
N PRO A 369 -10.02 -8.17 -24.50
CA PRO A 369 -10.62 -7.41 -23.41
C PRO A 369 -11.97 -7.98 -22.94
N GLU A 370 -12.79 -8.46 -23.85
CA GLU A 370 -14.09 -9.07 -23.59
C GLU A 370 -13.92 -10.36 -22.77
N GLU A 371 -12.95 -11.17 -23.15
CA GLU A 371 -12.65 -12.42 -22.46
C GLU A 371 -12.05 -12.17 -21.08
N LYS A 372 -11.15 -11.19 -20.92
CA LYS A 372 -10.66 -10.73 -19.61
C LYS A 372 -11.82 -10.30 -18.70
N HIS A 373 -12.78 -9.56 -19.27
CA HIS A 373 -13.95 -9.14 -18.52
C HIS A 373 -14.79 -10.33 -18.05
N ARG A 374 -15.11 -11.27 -18.95
CA ARG A 374 -15.86 -12.50 -18.63
C ARG A 374 -15.20 -13.30 -17.50
N ARG A 375 -13.88 -13.55 -17.62
CA ARG A 375 -13.10 -14.27 -16.62
C ARG A 375 -13.06 -13.53 -15.28
N SER A 376 -12.89 -12.22 -15.31
CA SER A 376 -12.92 -11.38 -14.09
C SER A 376 -14.26 -11.47 -13.38
N GLN A 377 -15.40 -11.41 -14.10
CA GLN A 377 -16.71 -11.50 -13.49
C GLN A 377 -16.93 -12.84 -12.78
N ARG A 378 -16.56 -13.96 -13.42
CA ARG A 378 -16.66 -15.30 -12.81
C ARG A 378 -15.86 -15.41 -11.50
N LEU A 379 -14.65 -14.85 -11.46
CA LEU A 379 -13.82 -14.86 -10.24
C LEU A 379 -14.33 -13.87 -9.18
N LEU A 380 -14.92 -12.75 -9.55
CA LEU A 380 -15.55 -11.83 -8.62
C LEU A 380 -16.77 -12.46 -7.96
N GLU A 381 -17.63 -13.15 -8.72
CA GLU A 381 -18.77 -13.93 -8.18
C GLU A 381 -18.29 -15.01 -7.20
N LEU A 382 -17.20 -15.73 -7.54
CA LEU A 382 -16.59 -16.70 -6.65
C LEU A 382 -16.03 -16.04 -5.38
N SER A 383 -15.40 -14.86 -5.52
CA SER A 383 -14.90 -14.08 -4.40
C SER A 383 -16.02 -13.69 -3.43
N ASP A 384 -17.13 -13.18 -3.96
CA ASP A 384 -18.29 -12.77 -3.16
C ASP A 384 -18.88 -13.96 -2.40
N ALA A 385 -19.01 -15.12 -3.06
CA ALA A 385 -19.48 -16.34 -2.42
C ALA A 385 -18.55 -16.81 -1.28
N LYS A 386 -17.22 -16.77 -1.48
CA LYS A 386 -16.23 -17.13 -0.45
C LYS A 386 -16.25 -16.16 0.72
N TRP A 387 -16.31 -14.87 0.43
CA TRP A 387 -16.37 -13.80 1.43
C TRP A 387 -17.65 -13.95 2.29
N GLU A 388 -18.79 -14.12 1.66
CA GLU A 388 -20.05 -14.34 2.37
C GLU A 388 -20.00 -15.60 3.23
N ALA A 389 -19.48 -16.72 2.70
CA ALA A 389 -19.34 -17.97 3.43
C ALA A 389 -18.43 -17.80 4.67
N PHE A 390 -17.34 -17.03 4.55
CA PHE A 390 -16.48 -16.74 5.69
C PHE A 390 -17.22 -15.92 6.76
N TYR A 391 -17.90 -14.84 6.37
CA TYR A 391 -18.62 -13.97 7.31
C TYR A 391 -19.74 -14.71 8.04
N ARG A 392 -20.49 -15.58 7.34
CA ARG A 392 -21.58 -16.38 7.93
C ARG A 392 -21.14 -17.27 9.09
N ARG A 393 -19.88 -17.72 9.11
CA ARG A 393 -19.33 -18.56 10.20
C ARG A 393 -19.35 -17.83 11.54
N TYR A 394 -19.37 -16.51 11.55
CA TYR A 394 -19.22 -15.69 12.75
C TYR A 394 -20.51 -15.00 13.21
N ILE A 395 -21.61 -15.15 12.48
CA ILE A 395 -22.92 -14.62 12.91
C ILE A 395 -23.31 -15.26 14.26
N GLY A 396 -23.66 -14.42 15.23
CA GLY A 396 -24.03 -14.83 16.60
C GLY A 396 -22.84 -14.98 17.56
N THR A 397 -21.59 -14.90 17.07
CA THR A 397 -20.40 -14.99 17.93
C THR A 397 -20.02 -13.64 18.53
N GLU A 398 -19.16 -13.66 19.54
CA GLU A 398 -18.57 -12.47 20.14
C GLU A 398 -17.19 -12.22 19.53
N ALA A 399 -16.83 -10.94 19.36
CA ALA A 399 -15.55 -10.54 18.79
C ALA A 399 -15.08 -9.21 19.37
N GLU A 400 -13.77 -9.00 19.37
CA GLU A 400 -13.15 -7.69 19.57
C GLU A 400 -13.03 -6.95 18.24
N VAL A 401 -13.50 -5.70 18.22
CA VAL A 401 -13.51 -4.84 17.05
C VAL A 401 -12.75 -3.56 17.31
N LEU A 402 -11.79 -3.23 16.46
CA LEU A 402 -11.21 -1.91 16.42
C LEU A 402 -12.10 -1.00 15.58
N LEU A 403 -12.70 -0.01 16.23
CA LEU A 403 -13.61 0.94 15.60
C LEU A 403 -12.84 2.04 14.87
N GLU A 404 -13.27 2.35 13.66
CA GLU A 404 -12.75 3.43 12.84
C GLU A 404 -13.58 4.71 13.07
N LYS A 405 -12.97 5.88 12.84
CA LYS A 405 -13.70 7.14 12.88
C LYS A 405 -14.89 7.07 11.89
N SER A 406 -16.07 7.34 12.39
CA SER A 406 -17.28 7.33 11.56
C SER A 406 -17.17 8.33 10.41
N ARG A 407 -17.58 7.90 9.22
CA ARG A 407 -17.67 8.75 8.02
C ARG A 407 -19.06 8.73 7.41
N THR A 408 -19.96 7.97 7.97
CA THR A 408 -21.35 7.82 7.52
C THR A 408 -22.27 8.28 8.64
N GLU A 409 -23.22 9.14 8.34
CA GLU A 409 -24.18 9.65 9.33
C GLU A 409 -24.93 8.51 10.00
N GLY A 410 -24.91 8.48 11.33
CA GLY A 410 -25.63 7.51 12.16
C GLY A 410 -24.98 6.13 12.35
N VAL A 411 -23.89 5.81 11.63
CA VAL A 411 -23.20 4.52 11.79
C VAL A 411 -21.68 4.67 11.84
N MET A 412 -21.04 3.80 12.59
CA MET A 412 -19.60 3.63 12.62
C MET A 412 -19.23 2.20 12.21
N HIS A 413 -18.01 2.06 11.71
CA HIS A 413 -17.48 0.79 11.24
C HIS A 413 -16.21 0.41 11.99
N GLY A 414 -15.89 -0.87 11.95
CA GLY A 414 -14.64 -1.38 12.48
C GLY A 414 -14.28 -2.74 11.90
N PHE A 415 -13.19 -3.30 12.38
CA PHE A 415 -12.73 -4.62 11.95
C PHE A 415 -12.41 -5.51 13.15
N THR A 416 -12.85 -6.77 13.04
CA THR A 416 -12.46 -7.81 13.99
C THR A 416 -10.98 -8.17 13.83
N ALA A 417 -10.44 -8.99 14.74
CA ALA A 417 -9.09 -9.53 14.63
C ALA A 417 -8.88 -10.24 13.29
N ASN A 418 -9.81 -11.09 12.87
CA ASN A 418 -9.82 -11.83 11.61
C ASN A 418 -10.45 -11.07 10.43
N TYR A 419 -10.41 -9.74 10.45
CA TYR A 419 -10.73 -8.85 9.35
C TYR A 419 -12.20 -8.81 8.90
N ILE A 420 -13.14 -9.25 9.71
CA ILE A 420 -14.57 -9.06 9.43
C ILE A 420 -14.91 -7.59 9.65
N ARG A 421 -15.48 -6.95 8.64
CA ARG A 421 -16.02 -5.60 8.75
C ARG A 421 -17.32 -5.64 9.51
N VAL A 422 -17.47 -4.76 10.48
CA VAL A 422 -18.69 -4.61 11.26
C VAL A 422 -19.26 -3.21 11.16
N GLU A 423 -20.57 -3.10 11.36
CA GLU A 423 -21.32 -1.85 11.41
C GLU A 423 -22.13 -1.82 12.71
N LEU A 424 -22.07 -0.69 13.40
CA LEU A 424 -22.88 -0.43 14.59
C LEU A 424 -23.34 1.04 14.61
N PRO A 425 -24.39 1.38 15.37
CA PRO A 425 -24.78 2.77 15.58
C PRO A 425 -23.61 3.60 16.11
N VAL A 426 -23.57 4.90 15.78
CA VAL A 426 -22.56 5.80 16.30
C VAL A 426 -22.71 5.92 17.81
N GLU A 427 -21.62 5.66 18.51
CA GLU A 427 -21.46 5.92 19.94
C GLU A 427 -20.33 6.92 20.14
N GLU A 428 -20.55 7.92 20.98
CA GLU A 428 -19.54 8.93 21.29
C GLU A 428 -18.30 8.32 21.97
N ASN A 429 -17.12 8.82 21.63
CA ASN A 429 -15.83 8.45 22.21
C ASN A 429 -15.34 7.01 21.93
N LEU A 430 -15.92 6.30 20.98
CA LEU A 430 -15.47 4.96 20.59
C LEU A 430 -14.51 4.94 19.38
N ASP A 431 -14.25 6.08 18.77
CA ASP A 431 -13.26 6.18 17.69
C ASP A 431 -11.90 5.64 18.15
N ASN A 432 -11.31 4.77 17.33
CA ASN A 432 -10.00 4.14 17.61
C ASN A 432 -9.96 3.29 18.90
N GLN A 433 -11.11 2.85 19.39
CA GLN A 433 -11.21 1.95 20.53
C GLN A 433 -11.40 0.50 20.10
N ILE A 434 -10.85 -0.43 20.88
CA ILE A 434 -11.13 -1.85 20.74
C ILE A 434 -12.27 -2.18 21.70
N VAL A 435 -13.39 -2.63 21.16
CA VAL A 435 -14.62 -2.94 21.94
C VAL A 435 -15.03 -4.39 21.70
N ARG A 436 -15.71 -4.98 22.69
CA ARG A 436 -16.33 -6.30 22.54
C ARG A 436 -17.74 -6.13 21.97
N VAL A 437 -18.08 -6.92 20.97
CA VAL A 437 -19.38 -6.90 20.32
C VAL A 437 -19.89 -8.32 20.10
N ARG A 438 -21.22 -8.44 19.95
CA ARG A 438 -21.86 -9.62 19.39
C ARG A 438 -22.16 -9.34 17.93
N LEU A 439 -21.68 -10.24 17.04
CA LEU A 439 -21.89 -10.15 15.60
C LEU A 439 -23.30 -10.63 15.24
N GLY A 440 -24.02 -9.79 14.53
CA GLY A 440 -25.36 -10.06 13.99
C GLY A 440 -25.32 -10.45 12.52
N ASP A 441 -26.46 -10.35 11.86
CA ASP A 441 -26.60 -10.60 10.42
C ASP A 441 -25.99 -9.45 9.58
N PHE A 442 -25.94 -9.64 8.29
CA PHE A 442 -25.47 -8.61 7.35
C PHE A 442 -26.27 -7.30 7.46
N ASN A 443 -25.57 -6.19 7.25
CA ASN A 443 -26.21 -4.90 7.08
C ASN A 443 -26.98 -4.83 5.73
N VAL A 444 -27.65 -3.69 5.47
CA VAL A 444 -28.57 -3.55 4.34
C VAL A 444 -27.88 -3.74 2.98
N ASP A 445 -26.68 -3.18 2.82
CA ASP A 445 -25.91 -3.27 1.57
C ASP A 445 -25.00 -4.51 1.52
N ARG A 446 -25.10 -5.38 2.53
CA ARG A 446 -24.31 -6.63 2.69
C ARG A 446 -22.79 -6.41 2.68
N SER A 447 -22.33 -5.23 3.03
CA SER A 447 -20.89 -4.90 3.08
C SER A 447 -20.21 -5.16 4.43
N ALA A 448 -21.00 -5.42 5.48
CA ALA A 448 -20.54 -5.65 6.85
C ALA A 448 -21.56 -6.50 7.64
N LEU A 449 -21.12 -7.07 8.76
CA LEU A 449 -22.05 -7.61 9.76
C LEU A 449 -22.48 -6.48 10.71
N ARG A 450 -23.75 -6.45 11.08
CA ARG A 450 -24.23 -5.62 12.18
C ARG A 450 -23.61 -6.11 13.48
N ALA A 451 -23.36 -5.20 14.40
CA ALA A 451 -22.83 -5.57 15.69
C ALA A 451 -23.54 -4.82 16.82
N THR A 452 -23.59 -5.44 17.99
CA THR A 452 -24.12 -4.86 19.23
C THR A 452 -23.02 -4.86 20.29
N LEU A 453 -22.81 -3.73 20.96
CA LEU A 453 -21.89 -3.62 22.08
C LEU A 453 -22.29 -4.55 23.23
N LEU A 454 -21.28 -5.13 23.92
CA LEU A 454 -21.45 -6.02 25.06
C LEU A 454 -21.08 -5.33 26.35
#